data_a16444acbbd28e16f2dbee910cbd205a
#
_entry.id   a16444acbbd28e16f2dbee910cbd205a
#
_cell.length_a   1.000
_cell.length_b   1.000
_cell.length_c   1.000
_cell.angle_alpha   90.00
_cell.angle_beta   90.00
_cell.angle_gamma   90.00
#
_symmetry.space_group_name_H-M   'P 1'
#
loop_
_entity.id
_entity.type
_entity.pdbx_description
1 polymer ?
#
loop_
_entity_poly.entity_id
_entity_poly.type
_entity_poly.pdbx_seq_one_letter_code
_entity_poly.pdbx_strand_id
1 'polypeptide(L)'
;MSKRRWLWALPLAALLATVGVTTAQAADGGVKAAQTTSMFASNSVFCTPSAPLPNRNVSSPGVTKDSITITDMSIDSAGLKRLGVDQPEYSTFFTVFFNEINKCGGINGRKVNAKKAIYNPVAPDLNGHLQALCLKATEDQKAFLVVGVGPPQGTSLQRCIGVNHKTMFNGPVNMSADDFNDSKGRLFSLYPAGDKTAAAVISDMINQKQLQGRTIGVLGSATSPTAAGEQQDQYVDYLKKKGLEAASFEVLPCTGNVCTQGIPQAVSRMKAKGVNLIIMTANVSVTTVGTVFRELANQGMKAPVYGPHTGALHADSVQSTLIRTAGTDGARYVSSLGWYALNHVEPQGAWRTGQAKASPFSNMCHATVAKALNQAPYVFGEKDINSARWTGVVNVCIQVHELGRAIESLGANVTTERMVAAVKAQKEIDQTYIYKDLPETNSTKWYTAGNITPSKGVWVKFVFPCPLPTVQATSACFLPVDRPARVRTIKY
;
A
#
# COMPACT_ATOMS: atom_id res chain seq x y z
N MET A 1 25.63 40.30 46.00
CA MET A 1 24.84 40.57 47.20
C MET A 1 23.75 39.50 47.25
N SER A 2 23.93 38.43 48.00
CA SER A 2 23.72 38.17 49.44
C SER A 2 22.24 38.30 49.80
N LYS A 3 21.53 37.32 50.18
CA LYS A 3 21.43 36.42 51.34
C LYS A 3 20.18 35.61 51.22
N ARG A 4 20.20 34.28 51.36
CA ARG A 4 20.07 33.46 52.58
C ARG A 4 18.61 33.28 53.08
N ARG A 5 18.16 31.95 52.99
CA ARG A 5 17.64 31.09 54.07
C ARG A 5 16.28 31.50 54.68
N TRP A 6 15.28 30.54 54.79
CA TRP A 6 15.24 29.60 55.92
C TRP A 6 14.22 28.48 55.63
N LEU A 7 14.60 27.26 56.05
CA LEU A 7 13.82 26.08 56.26
C LEU A 7 12.75 26.25 57.36
N TRP A 8 11.61 25.60 57.27
CA TRP A 8 10.94 24.96 58.40
C TRP A 8 10.23 23.70 57.87
N ALA A 9 10.71 22.55 58.34
CA ALA A 9 10.03 21.28 58.35
C ALA A 9 9.35 21.12 59.68
N LEU A 10 8.16 20.56 59.73
CA LEU A 10 7.69 19.66 60.79
C LEU A 10 6.40 18.96 60.37
N PRO A 11 6.16 17.73 60.85
CA PRO A 11 5.18 16.81 60.33
C PRO A 11 3.86 16.85 61.15
N LEU A 12 2.76 16.46 60.51
CA LEU A 12 1.58 16.04 61.29
C LEU A 12 0.99 14.76 60.73
N ALA A 13 0.81 13.89 61.66
CA ALA A 13 0.40 12.51 61.58
C ALA A 13 -1.05 12.30 61.07
N ALA A 14 -1.19 11.21 60.41
CA ALA A 14 -2.26 10.22 60.40
C ALA A 14 -3.66 10.62 60.96
N LEU A 15 -4.65 10.52 60.04
CA LEU A 15 -5.96 10.00 60.43
C LEU A 15 -6.48 9.11 59.28
N LEU A 16 -6.42 7.81 59.50
CA LEU A 16 -7.07 6.77 58.71
C LEU A 16 -8.59 6.91 58.88
N ALA A 17 -9.26 7.39 57.86
CA ALA A 17 -10.71 7.18 57.72
C ALA A 17 -10.89 6.12 56.63
N THR A 18 -11.08 4.89 57.09
CA THR A 18 -11.56 3.78 56.27
C THR A 18 -13.01 4.05 55.89
N VAL A 19 -13.21 4.64 54.71
CA VAL A 19 -14.50 4.60 54.04
C VAL A 19 -14.54 3.29 53.26
N GLY A 20 -15.27 2.32 53.79
CA GLY A 20 -15.56 1.07 53.09
C GLY A 20 -16.37 1.38 51.83
N VAL A 21 -15.71 1.39 50.71
CA VAL A 21 -16.37 1.28 49.41
C VAL A 21 -16.69 -0.19 49.20
N THR A 22 -17.90 -0.58 49.53
CA THR A 22 -18.47 -1.84 49.05
C THR A 22 -18.56 -1.77 47.54
N THR A 23 -17.55 -2.31 46.85
CA THR A 23 -17.68 -2.66 45.47
C THR A 23 -18.73 -3.75 45.37
N ALA A 24 -19.92 -3.38 44.88
CA ALA A 24 -20.87 -4.35 44.37
C ALA A 24 -20.16 -5.07 43.21
N GLN A 25 -19.62 -6.25 43.50
CA GLN A 25 -19.27 -7.22 42.47
C GLN A 25 -20.59 -7.62 41.82
N ALA A 26 -20.88 -6.99 40.67
CA ALA A 26 -21.78 -7.59 39.72
C ALA A 26 -21.20 -8.96 39.40
N ALA A 27 -21.90 -9.99 39.83
CA ALA A 27 -21.63 -11.36 39.42
C ALA A 27 -21.85 -11.43 37.92
N ASP A 28 -20.76 -11.19 37.20
CA ASP A 28 -20.68 -11.47 35.78
C ASP A 28 -20.68 -13.00 35.67
N GLY A 29 -21.88 -13.52 35.47
CA GLY A 29 -22.11 -14.92 35.13
C GLY A 29 -21.44 -15.17 33.79
N GLY A 30 -20.10 -15.24 33.81
CA GLY A 30 -19.27 -15.53 32.64
C GLY A 30 -19.60 -16.92 32.16
N VAL A 31 -20.57 -17.00 31.25
CA VAL A 31 -20.57 -18.05 30.23
C VAL A 31 -19.23 -17.90 29.55
N LYS A 32 -18.26 -18.77 29.89
CA LYS A 32 -17.05 -18.97 29.10
C LYS A 32 -17.54 -19.31 27.70
N ALA A 33 -17.64 -18.30 26.84
CA ALA A 33 -17.81 -18.52 25.43
C ALA A 33 -16.66 -19.44 25.03
N ALA A 34 -17.00 -20.63 24.58
CA ALA A 34 -16.03 -21.55 23.98
C ALA A 34 -15.23 -20.69 23.02
N GLN A 35 -13.89 -20.66 23.17
CA GLN A 35 -13.01 -20.00 22.23
C GLN A 35 -13.22 -20.71 20.90
N THR A 36 -14.16 -20.21 20.10
CA THR A 36 -14.33 -20.68 18.74
C THR A 36 -13.08 -20.27 17.99
N THR A 37 -12.35 -21.25 17.49
CA THR A 37 -11.20 -21.00 16.63
C THR A 37 -11.63 -20.04 15.53
N SER A 38 -10.89 -18.94 15.31
CA SER A 38 -11.22 -17.99 14.24
C SER A 38 -11.42 -18.70 12.91
N MET A 39 -12.42 -18.31 12.16
CA MET A 39 -12.67 -18.86 10.82
C MET A 39 -11.50 -18.62 9.87
N PHE A 40 -10.64 -17.68 10.18
CA PHE A 40 -9.41 -17.32 9.43
C PHE A 40 -8.14 -17.79 10.13
N ALA A 41 -8.18 -18.77 11.01
CA ALA A 41 -7.00 -19.21 11.76
C ALA A 41 -6.04 -20.10 10.95
N SER A 42 -6.52 -20.71 9.86
CA SER A 42 -5.74 -21.66 9.08
C SER A 42 -4.93 -20.99 7.98
N ASN A 43 -3.70 -21.45 7.75
CA ASN A 43 -2.89 -21.08 6.58
C ASN A 43 -3.01 -22.11 5.44
N SER A 44 -3.87 -23.12 5.57
CA SER A 44 -4.08 -24.18 4.56
C SER A 44 -5.44 -24.11 3.88
N VAL A 45 -6.43 -23.47 4.52
CA VAL A 45 -7.75 -23.19 3.94
C VAL A 45 -8.11 -21.74 4.19
N PHE A 46 -8.73 -21.09 3.21
CA PHE A 46 -9.01 -19.66 3.27
C PHE A 46 -9.92 -19.27 4.43
N CYS A 47 -10.95 -20.07 4.67
CA CYS A 47 -11.82 -19.94 5.84
C CYS A 47 -12.40 -21.29 6.25
N THR A 48 -12.75 -21.41 7.54
CA THR A 48 -13.48 -22.55 8.10
C THR A 48 -14.91 -22.12 8.45
N PRO A 49 -15.92 -22.98 8.28
CA PRO A 49 -17.28 -22.65 8.68
C PRO A 49 -17.37 -22.23 10.14
N SER A 50 -18.07 -21.13 10.41
CA SER A 50 -18.36 -20.66 11.76
C SER A 50 -19.87 -20.61 12.01
N ALA A 51 -20.29 -20.87 13.24
CA ALA A 51 -21.69 -20.75 13.62
C ALA A 51 -22.12 -19.27 13.64
N PRO A 52 -23.34 -18.95 13.17
CA PRO A 52 -23.88 -17.62 13.25
C PRO A 52 -24.00 -17.16 14.72
N LEU A 53 -23.54 -15.95 15.01
CA LEU A 53 -23.74 -15.37 16.35
C LEU A 53 -25.19 -14.93 16.53
N PRO A 54 -25.78 -15.13 17.72
CA PRO A 54 -27.09 -14.59 18.07
C PRO A 54 -27.02 -13.05 18.23
N ASN A 55 -28.18 -12.40 18.24
CA ASN A 55 -28.34 -10.97 18.57
C ASN A 55 -27.44 -10.01 17.76
N ARG A 56 -27.29 -10.30 16.47
CA ARG A 56 -26.52 -9.43 15.57
C ARG A 56 -27.23 -8.09 15.38
N ASN A 57 -26.49 -7.01 15.63
CA ASN A 57 -27.00 -5.64 15.51
C ASN A 57 -27.11 -5.15 14.07
N VAL A 58 -27.73 -3.98 13.88
CA VAL A 58 -27.94 -3.27 12.60
C VAL A 58 -27.62 -1.79 12.81
N SER A 59 -26.42 -1.46 13.30
CA SER A 59 -26.12 -0.10 13.81
C SER A 59 -25.18 0.73 12.93
N SER A 60 -24.73 0.20 11.78
CA SER A 60 -23.86 0.94 10.88
C SER A 60 -24.38 0.91 9.45
N PRO A 61 -24.11 1.95 8.63
CA PRO A 61 -24.36 1.89 7.20
C PRO A 61 -23.75 0.61 6.58
N GLY A 62 -24.46 -0.04 5.68
CA GLY A 62 -24.01 -1.26 5.02
C GLY A 62 -23.99 -2.52 5.88
N VAL A 63 -24.41 -2.45 7.14
CA VAL A 63 -24.52 -3.60 8.03
C VAL A 63 -25.99 -3.95 8.25
N THR A 64 -26.36 -5.18 7.97
CA THR A 64 -27.67 -5.74 8.30
C THR A 64 -27.52 -6.92 9.26
N LYS A 65 -28.62 -7.46 9.73
CA LYS A 65 -28.61 -8.70 10.52
C LYS A 65 -27.91 -9.84 9.78
N ASP A 66 -28.03 -9.89 8.45
CA ASP A 66 -27.63 -11.05 7.64
C ASP A 66 -26.52 -10.75 6.62
N SER A 67 -26.09 -9.47 6.51
CA SER A 67 -25.06 -9.09 5.54
C SER A 67 -24.22 -7.90 5.97
N ILE A 68 -23.03 -7.82 5.35
CA ILE A 68 -22.12 -6.66 5.40
C ILE A 68 -21.84 -6.26 3.96
N THR A 69 -22.12 -5.00 3.61
CA THR A 69 -21.85 -4.46 2.28
C THR A 69 -20.39 -4.04 2.17
N ILE A 70 -19.65 -4.68 1.26
CA ILE A 70 -18.26 -4.31 0.92
C ILE A 70 -18.24 -3.92 -0.55
N THR A 71 -17.74 -2.71 -0.84
CA THR A 71 -17.60 -2.21 -2.21
C THR A 71 -16.18 -2.39 -2.71
N ASP A 72 -16.02 -3.16 -3.78
CA ASP A 72 -14.77 -3.27 -4.54
C ASP A 72 -14.61 -2.09 -5.49
N MET A 73 -13.54 -1.33 -5.30
CA MET A 73 -13.17 -0.16 -6.11
C MET A 73 -11.84 -0.41 -6.85
N SER A 74 -11.62 -1.60 -7.33
CA SER A 74 -10.42 -1.94 -8.09
C SER A 74 -10.38 -1.22 -9.43
N ILE A 75 -9.16 -1.12 -9.99
CA ILE A 75 -8.93 -0.57 -11.33
C ILE A 75 -9.61 -1.41 -12.42
N ASP A 76 -10.10 -0.78 -13.46
CA ASP A 76 -10.66 -1.43 -14.65
C ASP A 76 -9.58 -2.12 -15.50
N SER A 77 -9.24 -3.35 -15.11
CA SER A 77 -8.26 -4.16 -15.81
C SER A 77 -8.69 -4.49 -17.25
N ALA A 78 -9.99 -4.69 -17.51
CA ALA A 78 -10.50 -4.98 -18.82
C ALA A 78 -10.42 -3.77 -19.76
N GLY A 79 -10.73 -2.56 -19.25
CA GLY A 79 -10.56 -1.31 -19.99
C GLY A 79 -9.11 -1.04 -20.32
N LEU A 80 -8.19 -1.23 -19.38
CA LEU A 80 -6.75 -1.06 -19.60
C LEU A 80 -6.19 -2.05 -20.63
N LYS A 81 -6.65 -3.30 -20.61
CA LYS A 81 -6.22 -4.31 -21.57
C LYS A 81 -6.53 -3.91 -23.02
N ARG A 82 -7.69 -3.26 -23.26
CA ARG A 82 -8.03 -2.72 -24.61
C ARG A 82 -7.06 -1.65 -25.09
N LEU A 83 -6.36 -0.99 -24.15
CA LEU A 83 -5.33 -0.01 -24.44
C LEU A 83 -3.92 -0.62 -24.44
N GLY A 84 -3.82 -1.96 -24.43
CA GLY A 84 -2.54 -2.68 -24.42
C GLY A 84 -1.81 -2.66 -23.08
N VAL A 85 -2.50 -2.32 -22.00
CA VAL A 85 -1.92 -2.34 -20.63
C VAL A 85 -2.52 -3.52 -19.87
N ASP A 86 -1.72 -4.57 -19.73
CA ASP A 86 -2.12 -5.73 -18.93
C ASP A 86 -2.04 -5.41 -17.44
N GLN A 87 -3.13 -5.67 -16.73
CA GLN A 87 -3.25 -5.58 -15.29
C GLN A 87 -3.96 -6.82 -14.74
N PRO A 88 -3.65 -7.28 -13.52
CA PRO A 88 -4.37 -8.36 -12.89
C PRO A 88 -5.85 -8.04 -12.74
N GLU A 89 -6.67 -9.06 -12.81
CA GLU A 89 -8.12 -8.97 -12.68
C GLU A 89 -8.55 -8.89 -11.20
N TYR A 90 -8.10 -7.85 -10.48
CA TYR A 90 -8.27 -7.70 -9.03
C TYR A 90 -9.72 -7.87 -8.57
N SER A 91 -10.68 -7.28 -9.29
CA SER A 91 -12.10 -7.40 -8.97
C SER A 91 -12.61 -8.85 -9.06
N THR A 92 -12.03 -9.67 -9.94
CA THR A 92 -12.31 -11.10 -9.99
C THR A 92 -11.79 -11.80 -8.74
N PHE A 93 -10.59 -11.47 -8.29
CA PHE A 93 -10.00 -12.05 -7.08
C PHE A 93 -10.80 -11.67 -5.83
N PHE A 94 -11.20 -10.40 -5.68
CA PHE A 94 -12.12 -10.00 -4.61
C PHE A 94 -13.41 -10.81 -4.63
N THR A 95 -14.01 -10.97 -5.81
CA THR A 95 -15.25 -11.76 -5.97
C THR A 95 -15.05 -13.20 -5.51
N VAL A 96 -13.92 -13.82 -5.87
CA VAL A 96 -13.58 -15.19 -5.45
C VAL A 96 -13.53 -15.29 -3.92
N PHE A 97 -12.74 -14.44 -3.26
CA PHE A 97 -12.56 -14.52 -1.81
C PHE A 97 -13.84 -14.16 -1.03
N PHE A 98 -14.64 -13.21 -1.49
CA PHE A 98 -15.95 -12.92 -0.88
C PHE A 98 -16.91 -14.09 -1.02
N ASN A 99 -16.90 -14.77 -2.15
CA ASN A 99 -17.69 -15.98 -2.35
C ASN A 99 -17.24 -17.12 -1.42
N GLU A 100 -15.93 -17.29 -1.20
CA GLU A 100 -15.42 -18.28 -0.25
C GLU A 100 -15.88 -17.97 1.17
N ILE A 101 -15.79 -16.70 1.64
CA ILE A 101 -16.37 -16.29 2.92
C ILE A 101 -17.86 -16.66 3.00
N ASN A 102 -18.60 -16.42 1.93
CA ASN A 102 -20.04 -16.71 1.88
C ASN A 102 -20.32 -18.22 1.93
N LYS A 103 -19.48 -19.07 1.30
CA LYS A 103 -19.56 -20.54 1.42
C LYS A 103 -19.27 -21.01 2.84
N CYS A 104 -18.33 -20.36 3.55
CA CYS A 104 -18.02 -20.63 4.96
C CYS A 104 -19.14 -20.17 5.95
N GLY A 105 -20.27 -19.68 5.47
CA GLY A 105 -21.36 -19.21 6.31
C GLY A 105 -21.42 -17.69 6.51
N GLY A 106 -20.45 -16.96 5.96
CA GLY A 106 -20.29 -15.52 6.20
C GLY A 106 -19.53 -15.24 7.50
N ILE A 107 -19.19 -13.97 7.75
CA ILE A 107 -18.45 -13.56 8.94
C ILE A 107 -19.45 -13.43 10.11
N ASN A 108 -19.30 -14.24 11.13
CA ASN A 108 -20.23 -14.28 12.27
C ASN A 108 -21.70 -14.49 11.83
N GLY A 109 -21.91 -15.21 10.71
CA GLY A 109 -23.23 -15.46 10.12
C GLY A 109 -23.77 -14.32 9.24
N ARG A 110 -22.97 -13.29 8.94
CA ARG A 110 -23.30 -12.25 7.96
C ARG A 110 -22.62 -12.54 6.63
N LYS A 111 -23.39 -12.62 5.57
CA LYS A 111 -22.84 -12.75 4.21
C LYS A 111 -22.20 -11.44 3.75
N VAL A 112 -21.13 -11.54 2.99
CA VAL A 112 -20.57 -10.38 2.28
C VAL A 112 -21.49 -10.06 1.10
N ASN A 113 -22.14 -8.89 1.16
CA ASN A 113 -22.87 -8.30 0.05
C ASN A 113 -21.89 -7.48 -0.80
N ALA A 114 -21.21 -8.17 -1.71
CA ALA A 114 -20.19 -7.56 -2.56
C ALA A 114 -20.81 -6.62 -3.59
N LYS A 115 -20.35 -5.38 -3.63
CA LYS A 115 -20.71 -4.36 -4.62
C LYS A 115 -19.47 -3.95 -5.42
N LYS A 116 -19.69 -3.29 -6.56
CA LYS A 116 -18.60 -2.82 -7.43
C LYS A 116 -18.75 -1.35 -7.78
N ALA A 117 -17.66 -0.61 -7.61
CA ALA A 117 -17.49 0.78 -8.07
C ALA A 117 -16.13 0.86 -8.78
N ILE A 118 -16.04 0.28 -9.97
CA ILE A 118 -14.78 0.05 -10.67
C ILE A 118 -14.18 1.37 -11.16
N TYR A 119 -12.91 1.60 -10.85
CA TYR A 119 -12.16 2.78 -11.23
C TYR A 119 -11.64 2.69 -12.65
N ASN A 120 -12.08 3.61 -13.50
CA ASN A 120 -11.55 3.77 -14.86
C ASN A 120 -10.43 4.83 -14.87
N PRO A 121 -9.15 4.44 -15.00
CA PRO A 121 -8.02 5.37 -14.94
C PRO A 121 -7.91 6.27 -16.18
N VAL A 122 -8.66 5.98 -17.23
CA VAL A 122 -8.66 6.73 -18.49
C VAL A 122 -9.99 7.44 -18.75
N ALA A 123 -10.77 7.67 -17.70
CA ALA A 123 -12.01 8.43 -17.81
C ALA A 123 -11.72 9.84 -18.37
N PRO A 124 -12.50 10.33 -19.37
CA PRO A 124 -12.28 11.65 -19.96
C PRO A 124 -12.35 12.79 -18.93
N ASP A 125 -13.31 12.71 -18.01
CA ASP A 125 -13.40 13.55 -16.82
C ASP A 125 -13.05 12.69 -15.59
N LEU A 126 -11.78 12.67 -15.24
CA LEU A 126 -11.30 11.87 -14.13
C LEU A 126 -11.85 12.36 -12.78
N ASN A 127 -11.93 13.69 -12.58
CA ASN A 127 -12.40 14.26 -11.33
C ASN A 127 -13.89 13.98 -11.10
N GLY A 128 -14.71 14.17 -12.11
CA GLY A 128 -16.13 13.82 -12.06
C GLY A 128 -16.33 12.31 -11.86
N HIS A 129 -15.50 11.48 -12.50
CA HIS A 129 -15.52 10.03 -12.30
C HIS A 129 -15.19 9.63 -10.85
N LEU A 130 -14.14 10.22 -10.24
CA LEU A 130 -13.77 9.97 -8.85
C LEU A 130 -14.88 10.38 -7.88
N GLN A 131 -15.50 11.55 -8.12
CA GLN A 131 -16.65 12.00 -7.33
C GLN A 131 -17.84 11.02 -7.47
N ALA A 132 -18.15 10.60 -8.67
CA ALA A 132 -19.22 9.61 -8.91
C ALA A 132 -18.94 8.26 -8.22
N LEU A 133 -17.69 7.79 -8.22
CA LEU A 133 -17.29 6.58 -7.50
C LEU A 133 -17.46 6.71 -5.99
N CYS A 134 -17.10 7.87 -5.43
CA CYS A 134 -17.31 8.14 -4.01
C CYS A 134 -18.79 8.05 -3.65
N LEU A 135 -19.65 8.81 -4.33
CA LEU A 135 -21.10 8.82 -4.08
C LEU A 135 -21.71 7.43 -4.29
N LYS A 136 -21.32 6.73 -5.35
CA LYS A 136 -21.77 5.37 -5.61
C LYS A 136 -21.45 4.43 -4.46
N ALA A 137 -20.23 4.47 -3.90
CA ALA A 137 -19.85 3.59 -2.81
C ALA A 137 -20.53 3.98 -1.48
N THR A 138 -20.63 5.29 -1.20
CA THR A 138 -21.03 5.77 0.14
C THR A 138 -22.54 6.00 0.25
N GLU A 139 -23.19 6.55 -0.78
CA GLU A 139 -24.60 6.89 -0.77
C GLU A 139 -25.49 5.83 -1.41
N ASP A 140 -25.17 5.40 -2.65
CA ASP A 140 -26.02 4.45 -3.38
C ASP A 140 -25.90 3.05 -2.80
N GLN A 141 -24.65 2.58 -2.58
CA GLN A 141 -24.38 1.23 -2.08
C GLN A 141 -24.31 1.16 -0.57
N LYS A 142 -24.20 2.30 0.12
CA LYS A 142 -24.07 2.40 1.59
C LYS A 142 -23.03 1.44 2.13
N ALA A 143 -21.83 1.47 1.53
CA ALA A 143 -20.75 0.55 1.89
C ALA A 143 -20.37 0.70 3.38
N PHE A 144 -20.25 -0.43 4.08
CA PHE A 144 -19.60 -0.46 5.38
C PHE A 144 -18.07 -0.30 5.22
N LEU A 145 -17.55 -0.94 4.18
CA LEU A 145 -16.13 -0.95 3.86
C LEU A 145 -15.94 -0.85 2.34
N VAL A 146 -15.05 0.02 1.93
CA VAL A 146 -14.54 0.07 0.55
C VAL A 146 -13.16 -0.55 0.51
N VAL A 147 -12.93 -1.42 -0.46
CA VAL A 147 -11.65 -2.07 -0.73
C VAL A 147 -11.28 -1.89 -2.20
N GLY A 148 -10.02 -2.06 -2.54
CA GLY A 148 -9.62 -2.06 -3.95
C GLY A 148 -8.12 -2.07 -4.14
N VAL A 149 -7.68 -2.49 -5.33
CA VAL A 149 -6.29 -2.45 -5.76
C VAL A 149 -6.18 -1.57 -7.00
N GLY A 150 -5.22 -0.65 -6.97
CA GLY A 150 -4.98 0.29 -8.05
C GLY A 150 -5.97 1.46 -8.18
N PRO A 151 -6.78 1.82 -7.15
CA PRO A 151 -7.51 3.08 -7.21
C PRO A 151 -6.53 4.26 -7.32
N PRO A 152 -7.01 5.43 -7.75
CA PRO A 152 -6.14 6.56 -8.07
C PRO A 152 -5.31 6.98 -6.86
N GLN A 153 -4.12 7.39 -7.16
CA GLN A 153 -3.28 8.11 -6.22
C GLN A 153 -3.77 9.55 -6.13
N GLY A 154 -3.88 10.08 -4.93
CA GLY A 154 -4.35 11.43 -4.70
C GLY A 154 -5.45 11.49 -3.64
N THR A 155 -5.67 12.68 -3.13
CA THR A 155 -6.41 12.88 -1.89
C THR A 155 -7.92 12.96 -2.07
N SER A 156 -8.43 13.34 -3.26
CA SER A 156 -9.86 13.69 -3.45
C SER A 156 -10.81 12.52 -3.18
N LEU A 157 -10.54 11.33 -3.74
CA LEU A 157 -11.39 10.17 -3.54
C LEU A 157 -11.33 9.66 -2.10
N GLN A 158 -10.12 9.56 -1.55
CA GLN A 158 -9.88 9.11 -0.19
C GLN A 158 -10.53 10.02 0.82
N ARG A 159 -10.39 11.34 0.65
CA ARG A 159 -11.04 12.34 1.51
C ARG A 159 -12.56 12.26 1.39
N CYS A 160 -13.08 12.11 0.18
CA CYS A 160 -14.52 11.95 -0.02
C CYS A 160 -15.05 10.75 0.78
N ILE A 161 -14.44 9.58 0.63
CA ILE A 161 -14.90 8.35 1.28
C ILE A 161 -14.63 8.37 2.80
N GLY A 162 -13.38 8.58 3.20
CA GLY A 162 -12.94 8.37 4.58
C GLY A 162 -13.19 9.56 5.50
N VAL A 163 -13.10 10.80 4.98
CA VAL A 163 -13.24 12.03 5.78
C VAL A 163 -14.67 12.55 5.69
N ASN A 164 -15.18 12.82 4.48
CA ASN A 164 -16.48 13.45 4.30
C ASN A 164 -17.64 12.49 4.60
N HIS A 165 -17.64 11.30 4.02
CA HIS A 165 -18.71 10.32 4.23
C HIS A 165 -18.43 9.35 5.40
N LYS A 166 -17.28 9.45 6.05
CA LYS A 166 -16.92 8.66 7.25
C LYS A 166 -17.03 7.14 7.04
N THR A 167 -16.83 6.67 5.80
CA THR A 167 -16.85 5.28 5.42
C THR A 167 -15.46 4.68 5.55
N MET A 168 -15.37 3.42 6.00
CA MET A 168 -14.08 2.71 6.07
C MET A 168 -13.53 2.50 4.66
N PHE A 169 -12.27 2.80 4.45
CA PHE A 169 -11.59 2.61 3.19
C PHE A 169 -10.20 2.03 3.38
N ASN A 170 -10.03 0.79 2.91
CA ASN A 170 -8.70 0.23 2.70
C ASN A 170 -8.11 0.88 1.45
N GLY A 171 -7.36 1.93 1.68
CA GLY A 171 -6.92 2.84 0.65
C GLY A 171 -5.72 2.36 -0.15
N PRO A 172 -5.47 3.03 -1.27
CA PRO A 172 -4.31 2.78 -2.11
C PRO A 172 -3.01 3.25 -1.46
N VAL A 173 -1.94 3.05 -2.19
CA VAL A 173 -0.64 3.65 -1.93
C VAL A 173 -0.71 5.20 -2.00
N ASN A 174 0.20 5.88 -1.31
CA ASN A 174 0.44 7.34 -1.39
C ASN A 174 -0.68 8.26 -0.86
N MET A 175 -1.45 7.80 0.11
CA MET A 175 -2.25 8.73 0.91
C MET A 175 -1.32 9.64 1.73
N SER A 176 -1.71 10.90 1.92
CA SER A 176 -0.94 11.83 2.75
C SER A 176 -1.11 11.51 4.24
N ALA A 177 -0.18 11.99 5.07
CA ALA A 177 -0.33 11.89 6.52
C ALA A 177 -1.60 12.59 7.01
N ASP A 178 -1.96 13.71 6.39
CA ASP A 178 -3.16 14.47 6.73
C ASP A 178 -4.45 13.70 6.39
N ASP A 179 -4.49 12.97 5.27
CA ASP A 179 -5.64 12.13 4.95
C ASP A 179 -5.88 11.07 6.03
N PHE A 180 -4.82 10.41 6.47
CA PHE A 180 -4.90 9.43 7.56
C PHE A 180 -5.40 10.07 8.86
N ASN A 181 -4.85 11.24 9.23
CA ASN A 181 -5.19 11.92 10.47
C ASN A 181 -6.65 12.44 10.45
N ASP A 182 -7.05 13.09 9.38
CA ASP A 182 -8.39 13.65 9.20
C ASP A 182 -9.48 12.57 9.17
N SER A 183 -9.16 11.40 8.62
CA SER A 183 -10.09 10.26 8.59
C SER A 183 -10.34 9.65 9.97
N LYS A 184 -9.51 9.97 10.98
CA LYS A 184 -9.56 9.39 12.33
C LYS A 184 -9.49 7.87 12.33
N GLY A 185 -8.71 7.30 11.38
CA GLY A 185 -8.47 5.87 11.23
C GLY A 185 -9.49 5.14 10.35
N ARG A 186 -10.37 5.85 9.66
CA ARG A 186 -11.25 5.25 8.64
C ARG A 186 -10.52 4.97 7.34
N LEU A 187 -9.49 5.76 7.02
CA LEU A 187 -8.52 5.40 6.01
C LEU A 187 -7.42 4.55 6.64
N PHE A 188 -7.10 3.47 6.00
CA PHE A 188 -5.99 2.60 6.39
C PHE A 188 -5.44 1.90 5.15
N SER A 189 -4.19 1.46 5.22
CA SER A 189 -3.47 0.88 4.09
C SER A 189 -2.41 -0.10 4.55
N LEU A 190 -1.98 -0.98 3.67
CA LEU A 190 -0.75 -1.75 3.86
C LEU A 190 0.51 -0.91 3.57
N TYR A 191 0.33 0.29 3.04
CA TYR A 191 1.42 1.21 2.69
C TYR A 191 1.46 2.40 3.65
N PRO A 192 2.65 2.90 4.01
CA PRO A 192 2.77 4.12 4.79
C PRO A 192 2.29 5.34 4.00
N ALA A 193 2.09 6.45 4.69
CA ALA A 193 1.80 7.72 4.05
C ALA A 193 2.90 8.11 3.06
N GLY A 194 2.53 8.76 1.95
CA GLY A 194 3.44 9.10 0.88
C GLY A 194 4.60 9.99 1.33
N ASP A 195 4.32 10.99 2.17
CA ASP A 195 5.32 11.86 2.79
C ASP A 195 6.29 11.08 3.71
N LYS A 196 5.80 10.06 4.42
CA LYS A 196 6.64 9.19 5.25
C LYS A 196 7.50 8.25 4.41
N THR A 197 6.98 7.79 3.29
CA THR A 197 7.74 7.01 2.32
C THR A 197 8.84 7.85 1.66
N ALA A 198 8.51 9.06 1.23
CA ALA A 198 9.50 10.01 0.67
C ALA A 198 10.61 10.32 1.67
N ALA A 199 10.24 10.62 2.92
CA ALA A 199 11.19 10.87 4.00
C ALA A 199 12.11 9.65 4.25
N ALA A 200 11.56 8.44 4.21
CA ALA A 200 12.32 7.20 4.38
C ALA A 200 13.34 7.00 3.26
N VAL A 201 12.90 7.16 2.01
CA VAL A 201 13.77 7.06 0.82
C VAL A 201 14.93 8.04 0.91
N ILE A 202 14.64 9.31 1.12
CA ILE A 202 15.67 10.36 1.19
C ILE A 202 16.62 10.13 2.38
N SER A 203 16.09 9.77 3.56
CA SER A 203 16.93 9.50 4.73
C SER A 203 17.83 8.29 4.52
N ASP A 204 17.35 7.22 3.90
CA ASP A 204 18.18 6.07 3.59
C ASP A 204 19.26 6.40 2.55
N MET A 205 18.95 7.21 1.53
CA MET A 205 19.94 7.71 0.57
C MET A 205 21.03 8.57 1.26
N ILE A 206 20.65 9.39 2.23
CA ILE A 206 21.60 10.18 3.04
C ILE A 206 22.49 9.26 3.87
N ASN A 207 21.89 8.30 4.59
CA ASN A 207 22.60 7.34 5.44
C ASN A 207 23.63 6.52 4.65
N GLN A 208 23.36 6.28 3.36
CA GLN A 208 24.25 5.58 2.45
C GLN A 208 25.18 6.48 1.66
N LYS A 209 25.19 7.78 1.94
CA LYS A 209 26.01 8.80 1.24
C LYS A 209 25.74 8.89 -0.27
N GLN A 210 24.58 8.41 -0.73
CA GLN A 210 24.23 8.40 -2.17
C GLN A 210 23.95 9.80 -2.72
N LEU A 211 23.58 10.76 -1.84
CA LEU A 211 23.33 12.15 -2.20
C LEU A 211 24.56 13.04 -2.06
N GLN A 212 25.67 12.53 -1.49
CA GLN A 212 26.87 13.31 -1.28
C GLN A 212 27.53 13.69 -2.61
N GLY A 213 27.77 14.98 -2.82
CA GLY A 213 28.37 15.51 -4.05
C GLY A 213 27.49 15.39 -5.29
N ARG A 214 26.16 15.19 -5.11
CA ARG A 214 25.22 15.09 -6.20
C ARG A 214 24.48 16.41 -6.44
N THR A 215 24.24 16.68 -7.73
CA THR A 215 23.29 17.70 -8.18
C THR A 215 21.94 17.00 -8.37
N ILE A 216 21.02 17.23 -7.43
CA ILE A 216 19.79 16.47 -7.30
C ILE A 216 18.69 17.11 -8.13
N GLY A 217 18.01 16.32 -8.97
CA GLY A 217 16.74 16.66 -9.60
C GLY A 217 15.60 15.88 -8.93
N VAL A 218 14.45 16.50 -8.77
CA VAL A 218 13.22 15.82 -8.36
C VAL A 218 12.25 15.85 -9.54
N LEU A 219 11.71 14.70 -9.91
CA LEU A 219 10.75 14.57 -11.01
C LEU A 219 9.45 13.95 -10.48
N GLY A 220 8.38 14.70 -10.61
CA GLY A 220 7.05 14.26 -10.23
C GLY A 220 6.05 14.33 -11.38
N SER A 221 4.82 13.95 -11.09
CA SER A 221 3.68 14.12 -11.99
C SER A 221 2.43 14.47 -11.20
N ALA A 222 1.61 15.38 -11.72
CA ALA A 222 0.44 15.85 -11.02
C ALA A 222 -0.74 16.16 -11.95
N THR A 223 -1.95 15.90 -11.48
CA THR A 223 -3.21 16.25 -12.15
C THR A 223 -3.73 17.61 -11.75
N SER A 224 -3.13 18.23 -10.73
CA SER A 224 -3.53 19.55 -10.22
C SER A 224 -2.34 20.28 -9.57
N PRO A 225 -2.42 21.62 -9.44
CA PRO A 225 -1.43 22.39 -8.68
C PRO A 225 -1.29 21.95 -7.22
N THR A 226 -2.38 21.56 -6.56
CA THR A 226 -2.35 21.04 -5.19
C THR A 226 -1.52 19.77 -5.09
N ALA A 227 -1.76 18.81 -5.98
CA ALA A 227 -0.97 17.57 -6.01
C ALA A 227 0.51 17.82 -6.35
N ALA A 228 0.82 18.86 -7.10
CA ALA A 228 2.21 19.29 -7.34
C ALA A 228 2.84 19.89 -6.07
N GLY A 229 2.11 20.74 -5.35
CA GLY A 229 2.54 21.31 -4.07
C GLY A 229 2.83 20.25 -3.01
N GLU A 230 1.96 19.25 -2.89
CA GLU A 230 2.18 18.10 -1.99
C GLU A 230 3.51 17.38 -2.28
N GLN A 231 3.87 17.22 -3.55
CA GLN A 231 5.15 16.59 -3.92
C GLN A 231 6.34 17.49 -3.62
N GLN A 232 6.18 18.81 -3.77
CA GLN A 232 7.20 19.78 -3.35
C GLN A 232 7.49 19.63 -1.85
N ASP A 233 6.45 19.67 -1.02
CA ASP A 233 6.57 19.51 0.44
C ASP A 233 7.23 18.18 0.83
N GLN A 234 6.80 17.10 0.19
CA GLN A 234 7.27 15.74 0.50
C GLN A 234 8.73 15.49 0.12
N TYR A 235 9.20 16.04 -0.97
CA TYR A 235 10.53 15.74 -1.51
C TYR A 235 11.48 16.92 -1.43
N VAL A 236 11.10 18.09 -1.97
CA VAL A 236 12.00 19.24 -2.08
C VAL A 236 12.22 19.87 -0.72
N ASP A 237 11.14 20.14 0.02
CA ASP A 237 11.26 20.77 1.33
C ASP A 237 11.84 19.80 2.37
N TYR A 238 11.63 18.50 2.20
CA TYR A 238 12.29 17.51 3.03
C TYR A 238 13.80 17.44 2.77
N LEU A 239 14.25 17.49 1.52
CA LEU A 239 15.68 17.63 1.18
C LEU A 239 16.28 18.89 1.83
N LYS A 240 15.61 20.04 1.69
CA LYS A 240 16.02 21.30 2.31
C LYS A 240 16.14 21.19 3.83
N LYS A 241 15.20 20.53 4.48
CA LYS A 241 15.23 20.23 5.91
C LYS A 241 16.47 19.41 6.33
N LYS A 242 17.01 18.62 5.40
CA LYS A 242 18.22 17.81 5.58
C LYS A 242 19.51 18.52 5.14
N GLY A 243 19.44 19.81 4.83
CA GLY A 243 20.59 20.60 4.38
C GLY A 243 21.02 20.31 2.94
N LEU A 244 20.09 19.75 2.13
CA LEU A 244 20.31 19.45 0.72
C LEU A 244 19.36 20.28 -0.14
N GLU A 245 19.81 20.63 -1.35
CA GLU A 245 18.98 21.38 -2.29
C GLU A 245 18.71 20.55 -3.55
N ALA A 246 17.45 20.61 -4.02
CA ALA A 246 17.10 20.13 -5.34
C ALA A 246 17.44 21.23 -6.36
N ALA A 247 18.40 20.97 -7.23
CA ALA A 247 18.77 21.90 -8.32
C ALA A 247 17.63 22.04 -9.35
N SER A 248 16.78 21.04 -9.47
CA SER A 248 15.58 21.07 -10.33
C SER A 248 14.42 20.35 -9.67
N PHE A 249 13.24 20.95 -9.73
CA PHE A 249 11.98 20.29 -9.44
C PHE A 249 11.09 20.41 -10.67
N GLU A 250 10.79 19.26 -11.28
CA GLU A 250 10.00 19.17 -12.49
C GLU A 250 8.73 18.38 -12.20
N VAL A 251 7.57 18.96 -12.47
CA VAL A 251 6.29 18.27 -12.34
C VAL A 251 5.64 18.16 -13.71
N LEU A 252 5.44 16.94 -14.14
CA LEU A 252 4.81 16.64 -15.42
C LEU A 252 3.28 16.79 -15.28
N PRO A 253 2.64 17.57 -16.15
CA PRO A 253 1.18 17.66 -16.14
C PRO A 253 0.55 16.36 -16.61
N CYS A 254 -0.50 15.94 -15.93
CA CYS A 254 -1.23 14.73 -16.24
C CYS A 254 -2.63 15.03 -16.75
N THR A 255 -3.03 14.32 -17.80
CA THR A 255 -4.43 14.16 -18.18
C THR A 255 -4.86 12.76 -17.78
N GLY A 256 -5.64 12.64 -16.72
CA GLY A 256 -5.87 11.35 -16.08
C GLY A 256 -4.56 10.77 -15.52
N ASN A 257 -4.28 9.52 -15.83
CA ASN A 257 -3.01 8.86 -15.45
C ASN A 257 -1.92 8.95 -16.54
N VAL A 258 -2.12 9.75 -17.57
CA VAL A 258 -1.15 9.94 -18.64
C VAL A 258 -0.39 11.24 -18.39
N CYS A 259 0.89 11.13 -18.09
CA CYS A 259 1.77 12.25 -17.72
C CYS A 259 3.02 12.26 -18.61
N THR A 260 2.82 12.22 -19.93
CA THR A 260 3.94 12.16 -20.87
C THR A 260 4.27 13.50 -21.54
N GLN A 261 3.40 14.48 -21.36
CA GLN A 261 3.64 15.82 -21.89
C GLN A 261 4.77 16.53 -21.15
N GLY A 262 5.61 17.24 -21.89
CA GLY A 262 6.68 18.04 -21.31
C GLY A 262 7.91 17.25 -20.82
N ILE A 263 7.98 15.92 -21.00
CA ILE A 263 9.13 15.11 -20.58
C ILE A 263 10.43 15.59 -21.24
N PRO A 264 10.49 15.82 -22.59
CA PRO A 264 11.73 16.31 -23.21
C PRO A 264 12.22 17.63 -22.60
N GLN A 265 11.31 18.55 -22.35
CA GLN A 265 11.63 19.86 -21.75
C GLN A 265 12.10 19.71 -20.29
N ALA A 266 11.45 18.85 -19.51
CA ALA A 266 11.85 18.58 -18.12
C ALA A 266 13.26 17.97 -18.06
N VAL A 267 13.56 16.98 -18.90
CA VAL A 267 14.89 16.37 -19.00
C VAL A 267 15.93 17.40 -19.47
N SER A 268 15.62 18.25 -20.46
CA SER A 268 16.50 19.32 -20.92
C SER A 268 16.81 20.32 -19.81
N ARG A 269 15.81 20.75 -19.03
CA ARG A 269 16.03 21.67 -17.91
C ARG A 269 16.90 21.05 -16.81
N MET A 270 16.67 19.78 -16.47
CA MET A 270 17.51 19.05 -15.52
C MET A 270 18.95 18.96 -16.03
N LYS A 271 19.13 18.61 -17.30
CA LYS A 271 20.46 18.53 -17.94
C LYS A 271 21.18 19.88 -17.92
N ALA A 272 20.49 20.97 -18.25
CA ALA A 272 21.04 22.33 -18.23
C ALA A 272 21.49 22.76 -16.82
N LYS A 273 20.82 22.27 -15.78
CA LYS A 273 21.17 22.49 -14.36
C LYS A 273 22.23 21.51 -13.84
N GLY A 274 22.80 20.67 -14.68
CA GLY A 274 23.84 19.70 -14.30
C GLY A 274 23.36 18.58 -13.39
N VAL A 275 22.04 18.27 -13.37
CA VAL A 275 21.49 17.20 -12.56
C VAL A 275 22.18 15.88 -12.91
N ASN A 276 22.72 15.20 -11.91
CA ASN A 276 23.40 13.91 -12.07
C ASN A 276 22.84 12.80 -11.18
N LEU A 277 21.70 13.07 -10.50
CA LEU A 277 20.86 12.10 -9.80
C LEU A 277 19.41 12.59 -9.81
N ILE A 278 18.48 11.72 -10.16
CA ILE A 278 17.04 12.04 -10.18
C ILE A 278 16.33 11.26 -9.07
N ILE A 279 15.56 11.96 -8.24
CA ILE A 279 14.60 11.36 -7.34
C ILE A 279 13.23 11.46 -8.01
N MET A 280 12.63 10.34 -8.33
CA MET A 280 11.30 10.27 -8.91
C MET A 280 10.26 10.09 -7.80
N THR A 281 9.20 10.90 -7.84
CA THR A 281 8.16 10.81 -6.81
C THR A 281 7.29 9.57 -6.98
N ALA A 282 6.56 9.20 -5.95
CA ALA A 282 5.71 8.02 -5.94
C ALA A 282 4.55 8.05 -6.95
N ASN A 283 4.18 9.23 -7.43
CA ASN A 283 2.99 9.44 -8.27
C ASN A 283 3.22 9.26 -9.78
N VAL A 284 4.43 8.86 -10.17
CA VAL A 284 4.78 8.73 -11.59
C VAL A 284 4.33 7.37 -12.14
N SER A 285 3.55 7.37 -13.22
CA SER A 285 3.05 6.13 -13.85
C SER A 285 4.15 5.38 -14.60
N VAL A 286 3.95 4.07 -14.83
CA VAL A 286 4.91 3.23 -15.55
C VAL A 286 5.20 3.72 -16.97
N THR A 287 4.20 4.23 -17.68
CA THR A 287 4.36 4.78 -19.03
C THR A 287 5.19 6.06 -19.00
N THR A 288 5.01 6.87 -18.00
CA THR A 288 5.80 8.09 -17.77
C THR A 288 7.25 7.74 -17.47
N VAL A 289 7.49 6.79 -16.54
CA VAL A 289 8.85 6.32 -16.21
C VAL A 289 9.58 5.81 -17.45
N GLY A 290 8.95 4.94 -18.24
CA GLY A 290 9.57 4.41 -19.45
C GLY A 290 9.87 5.51 -20.48
N THR A 291 8.96 6.49 -20.64
CA THR A 291 9.19 7.63 -21.53
C THR A 291 10.34 8.52 -21.02
N VAL A 292 10.44 8.72 -19.71
CA VAL A 292 11.58 9.45 -19.11
C VAL A 292 12.89 8.69 -19.38
N PHE A 293 12.93 7.37 -19.24
CA PHE A 293 14.13 6.58 -19.53
C PHE A 293 14.56 6.72 -20.98
N ARG A 294 13.61 6.67 -21.91
CA ARG A 294 13.89 6.91 -23.32
C ARG A 294 14.48 8.29 -23.57
N GLU A 295 13.90 9.30 -22.91
CA GLU A 295 14.34 10.68 -23.12
C GLU A 295 15.69 10.97 -22.47
N LEU A 296 16.01 10.38 -21.33
CA LEU A 296 17.35 10.44 -20.73
C LEU A 296 18.40 9.86 -21.70
N ALA A 297 18.07 8.74 -22.36
CA ALA A 297 18.94 8.14 -23.38
C ALA A 297 19.09 9.04 -24.59
N ASN A 298 17.99 9.56 -25.15
CA ASN A 298 17.98 10.46 -26.31
C ASN A 298 18.85 11.70 -26.10
N GLN A 299 18.79 12.28 -24.91
CA GLN A 299 19.56 13.48 -24.57
C GLN A 299 20.96 13.18 -24.00
N GLY A 300 21.34 11.91 -23.88
CA GLY A 300 22.64 11.51 -23.33
C GLY A 300 22.85 11.89 -21.86
N MET A 301 21.76 12.00 -21.08
CA MET A 301 21.81 12.36 -19.66
C MET A 301 22.00 11.15 -18.77
N LYS A 302 23.23 10.89 -18.31
CA LYS A 302 23.59 9.76 -17.45
C LYS A 302 23.31 10.09 -15.98
N ALA A 303 22.07 10.05 -15.55
CA ALA A 303 21.65 10.23 -14.15
C ALA A 303 20.92 8.98 -13.66
N PRO A 304 21.35 8.37 -12.54
CA PRO A 304 20.60 7.30 -11.93
C PRO A 304 19.27 7.85 -11.39
N VAL A 305 18.24 7.01 -11.49
CA VAL A 305 16.87 7.34 -11.04
C VAL A 305 16.55 6.56 -9.78
N TYR A 306 16.21 7.25 -8.73
CA TYR A 306 15.79 6.67 -7.45
C TYR A 306 14.33 6.99 -7.19
N GLY A 307 13.63 6.12 -6.49
CA GLY A 307 12.26 6.40 -6.09
C GLY A 307 11.68 5.38 -5.14
N PRO A 308 10.54 5.70 -4.52
CA PRO A 308 9.82 4.76 -3.69
C PRO A 308 9.13 3.69 -4.53
N HIS A 309 8.85 2.56 -3.92
CA HIS A 309 8.17 1.40 -4.51
C HIS A 309 6.78 1.70 -5.10
N THR A 310 6.13 2.69 -4.60
CA THR A 310 4.70 2.93 -4.80
C THR A 310 4.24 3.17 -6.24
N GLY A 311 5.13 3.03 -7.19
CA GLY A 311 4.74 3.30 -8.57
C GLY A 311 5.32 2.30 -9.52
N ALA A 312 5.85 2.85 -10.53
CA ALA A 312 6.23 2.20 -11.74
C ALA A 312 7.66 1.73 -11.78
N LEU A 313 8.47 1.99 -10.75
CA LEU A 313 9.91 1.75 -10.84
C LEU A 313 10.32 0.32 -10.51
N HIS A 314 9.44 -0.50 -9.91
CA HIS A 314 9.95 -1.71 -9.25
C HIS A 314 9.03 -2.92 -9.23
N ALA A 315 7.89 -2.91 -9.92
CA ALA A 315 6.99 -4.04 -9.92
C ALA A 315 7.26 -4.97 -11.11
N ASP A 316 7.43 -6.26 -10.87
CA ASP A 316 7.56 -7.26 -11.96
C ASP A 316 6.38 -7.20 -12.93
N SER A 317 5.21 -6.76 -12.46
CA SER A 317 4.01 -6.56 -13.27
C SER A 317 4.11 -5.46 -14.32
N VAL A 318 5.08 -4.56 -14.21
CA VAL A 318 5.21 -3.41 -15.13
C VAL A 318 6.41 -3.47 -16.05
N GLN A 319 7.24 -4.52 -15.97
CA GLN A 319 8.47 -4.65 -16.74
C GLN A 319 8.24 -4.53 -18.24
N SER A 320 7.27 -5.26 -18.79
CA SER A 320 6.97 -5.25 -20.22
C SER A 320 6.50 -3.86 -20.69
N THR A 321 5.68 -3.20 -19.88
CA THR A 321 5.24 -1.83 -20.19
C THR A 321 6.39 -0.85 -20.07
N LEU A 322 7.26 -1.00 -19.08
CA LEU A 322 8.44 -0.16 -18.92
C LEU A 322 9.40 -0.30 -20.11
N ILE A 323 9.72 -1.54 -20.52
CA ILE A 323 10.57 -1.80 -21.68
C ILE A 323 9.95 -1.26 -22.97
N ARG A 324 8.65 -1.50 -23.19
CA ARG A 324 7.94 -1.03 -24.38
C ARG A 324 7.96 0.49 -24.49
N THR A 325 7.78 1.19 -23.39
CA THR A 325 7.73 2.66 -23.37
C THR A 325 9.12 3.30 -23.36
N ALA A 326 10.09 2.68 -22.73
CA ALA A 326 11.48 3.12 -22.72
C ALA A 326 12.20 2.83 -24.04
N GLY A 327 11.77 1.79 -24.76
CA GLY A 327 12.56 1.17 -25.80
C GLY A 327 13.78 0.43 -25.24
N THR A 328 14.39 -0.42 -26.07
CA THR A 328 15.56 -1.23 -25.68
C THR A 328 16.71 -0.37 -25.18
N ASP A 329 17.00 0.72 -25.89
CA ASP A 329 18.12 1.61 -25.56
C ASP A 329 17.86 2.40 -24.27
N GLY A 330 16.67 2.95 -24.08
CA GLY A 330 16.30 3.61 -22.84
C GLY A 330 16.32 2.65 -21.63
N ALA A 331 15.83 1.43 -21.80
CA ALA A 331 15.85 0.42 -20.75
C ALA A 331 17.27 -0.02 -20.35
N ARG A 332 18.21 -0.08 -21.30
CA ARG A 332 19.62 -0.38 -21.03
C ARG A 332 20.39 0.79 -20.46
N TYR A 333 19.99 2.00 -20.84
CA TYR A 333 20.74 3.23 -20.57
C TYR A 333 20.63 3.68 -19.13
N VAL A 334 19.46 3.51 -18.49
CA VAL A 334 19.15 4.09 -17.22
C VAL A 334 19.35 3.11 -16.07
N SER A 335 20.15 3.49 -15.09
CA SER A 335 20.18 2.81 -13.79
C SER A 335 19.03 3.31 -12.94
N SER A 336 18.13 2.44 -12.54
CA SER A 336 17.05 2.82 -11.63
C SER A 336 17.01 1.95 -10.39
N LEU A 337 16.78 2.58 -9.25
CA LEU A 337 16.71 1.94 -7.96
C LEU A 337 15.41 2.31 -7.25
N GLY A 338 14.78 1.32 -6.67
CA GLY A 338 13.58 1.48 -5.89
C GLY A 338 13.68 1.00 -4.48
N TRP A 339 13.04 1.72 -3.63
CA TRP A 339 13.05 1.48 -2.22
C TRP A 339 11.70 0.90 -1.76
N TYR A 340 11.77 -0.20 -1.01
CA TYR A 340 10.62 -0.84 -0.40
C TYR A 340 10.68 -0.71 1.11
N ALA A 341 9.60 -0.25 1.71
CA ALA A 341 9.40 -0.45 3.14
C ALA A 341 9.29 -1.95 3.44
N LEU A 342 9.94 -2.40 4.50
CA LEU A 342 9.96 -3.83 4.85
C LEU A 342 8.60 -4.44 5.13
N ASN A 343 7.65 -3.61 5.48
CA ASN A 343 6.28 -4.04 5.71
C ASN A 343 5.57 -4.49 4.42
N HIS A 344 6.20 -4.29 3.27
CA HIS A 344 5.62 -4.62 1.99
C HIS A 344 6.72 -4.91 0.97
N VAL A 345 7.38 -6.05 1.11
CA VAL A 345 8.34 -6.51 0.12
C VAL A 345 7.68 -7.54 -0.78
N GLU A 346 7.33 -7.14 -1.98
CA GLU A 346 7.01 -8.09 -3.03
C GLU A 346 8.27 -8.90 -3.39
N PRO A 347 8.16 -10.20 -3.69
CA PRO A 347 9.31 -11.07 -3.93
C PRO A 347 9.92 -10.86 -5.33
N GLN A 348 10.15 -9.63 -5.70
CA GLN A 348 10.57 -9.25 -7.05
C GLN A 348 11.98 -9.73 -7.36
N GLY A 349 12.11 -10.53 -8.38
CA GLY A 349 13.36 -11.15 -8.74
C GLY A 349 13.89 -12.18 -7.73
N ALA A 350 13.44 -12.17 -6.48
CA ALA A 350 13.89 -13.11 -5.47
C ALA A 350 13.43 -14.55 -5.77
N TRP A 351 12.25 -14.73 -6.33
CA TRP A 351 11.77 -16.02 -6.84
C TRP A 351 12.69 -16.59 -7.92
N ARG A 352 13.14 -15.75 -8.83
CA ARG A 352 13.99 -16.14 -9.95
C ARG A 352 15.39 -16.50 -9.51
N THR A 353 15.82 -16.00 -8.36
CA THR A 353 17.10 -16.36 -7.73
C THR A 353 16.99 -17.52 -6.73
N GLY A 354 15.78 -18.04 -6.50
CA GLY A 354 15.53 -19.06 -5.48
C GLY A 354 15.60 -18.55 -4.04
N GLN A 355 15.68 -17.24 -3.85
CA GLN A 355 15.79 -16.62 -2.51
C GLN A 355 14.44 -16.42 -1.82
N ALA A 356 13.35 -16.31 -2.59
CA ALA A 356 12.00 -16.21 -2.04
C ALA A 356 11.25 -17.53 -2.18
N LYS A 357 10.40 -17.83 -1.21
CA LYS A 357 9.51 -18.98 -1.22
C LYS A 357 8.10 -18.52 -0.94
N ALA A 358 7.11 -19.11 -1.62
CA ALA A 358 5.73 -18.94 -1.25
C ALA A 358 5.48 -19.51 0.15
N SER A 359 4.86 -18.74 1.01
CA SER A 359 4.42 -19.22 2.32
C SER A 359 3.22 -20.17 2.17
N PRO A 360 2.89 -20.99 3.20
CA PRO A 360 1.64 -21.76 3.21
C PRO A 360 0.41 -20.89 2.94
N PHE A 361 0.37 -19.68 3.47
CA PHE A 361 -0.70 -18.72 3.23
C PHE A 361 -0.79 -18.31 1.74
N SER A 362 0.31 -17.95 1.12
CA SER A 362 0.35 -17.62 -0.32
C SER A 362 -0.15 -18.81 -1.16
N ASN A 363 0.31 -20.02 -0.85
CA ASN A 363 -0.13 -21.23 -1.55
C ASN A 363 -1.63 -21.47 -1.39
N MET A 364 -2.19 -21.24 -0.20
CA MET A 364 -3.63 -21.30 0.04
C MET A 364 -4.39 -20.29 -0.81
N CYS A 365 -3.92 -19.02 -0.89
CA CYS A 365 -4.54 -18.00 -1.70
C CYS A 365 -4.61 -18.40 -3.18
N HIS A 366 -3.50 -18.91 -3.73
CA HIS A 366 -3.43 -19.38 -5.11
C HIS A 366 -4.32 -20.59 -5.37
N ALA A 367 -4.31 -21.57 -4.47
CA ALA A 367 -5.15 -22.75 -4.58
C ALA A 367 -6.64 -22.37 -4.54
N THR A 368 -7.02 -21.40 -3.72
CA THR A 368 -8.40 -20.91 -3.63
C THR A 368 -8.86 -20.29 -4.95
N VAL A 369 -8.05 -19.40 -5.53
CA VAL A 369 -8.37 -18.76 -6.81
C VAL A 369 -8.36 -19.78 -7.95
N ALA A 370 -7.37 -20.65 -8.02
CA ALA A 370 -7.26 -21.67 -9.06
C ALA A 370 -8.49 -22.60 -9.07
N LYS A 371 -8.92 -23.06 -7.89
CA LYS A 371 -10.12 -23.87 -7.73
C LYS A 371 -11.39 -23.12 -8.15
N ALA A 372 -11.54 -21.87 -7.73
CA ALA A 372 -12.74 -21.08 -8.02
C ALA A 372 -12.88 -20.73 -9.50
N LEU A 373 -11.77 -20.52 -10.21
CA LEU A 373 -11.73 -20.19 -11.63
C LEU A 373 -11.56 -21.42 -12.54
N ASN A 374 -11.48 -22.61 -11.96
CA ASN A 374 -11.24 -23.87 -12.67
C ASN A 374 -10.02 -23.80 -13.59
N GLN A 375 -8.89 -23.37 -13.06
CA GLN A 375 -7.63 -23.21 -13.79
C GLN A 375 -6.44 -23.64 -12.95
N ALA A 376 -5.27 -23.79 -13.59
CA ALA A 376 -4.01 -23.95 -12.85
C ALA A 376 -3.66 -22.67 -12.06
N PRO A 377 -2.97 -22.78 -10.91
CA PRO A 377 -2.44 -21.63 -10.21
C PRO A 377 -1.52 -20.80 -11.11
N TYR A 378 -1.55 -19.48 -10.97
CA TYR A 378 -0.57 -18.63 -11.65
C TYR A 378 0.85 -18.96 -11.18
N VAL A 379 1.78 -18.97 -12.12
CA VAL A 379 3.20 -19.24 -11.84
C VAL A 379 3.97 -17.95 -11.91
N PHE A 380 4.67 -17.62 -10.84
CA PHE A 380 5.52 -16.45 -10.79
C PHE A 380 6.73 -16.61 -11.73
N GLY A 381 7.02 -15.59 -12.52
CA GLY A 381 8.20 -15.56 -13.42
C GLY A 381 8.02 -16.25 -14.76
N GLU A 382 6.89 -16.93 -15.02
CA GLU A 382 6.63 -17.58 -16.31
C GLU A 382 6.42 -16.55 -17.42
N LYS A 383 5.57 -15.56 -17.17
CA LYS A 383 5.32 -14.38 -18.02
C LYS A 383 5.04 -13.19 -17.13
N ASP A 384 5.32 -11.98 -17.60
CA ASP A 384 5.13 -10.76 -16.80
C ASP A 384 3.70 -10.64 -16.24
N ILE A 385 2.69 -10.89 -17.08
CA ILE A 385 1.29 -10.80 -16.60
C ILE A 385 0.94 -11.93 -15.60
N ASN A 386 1.51 -13.10 -15.71
CA ASN A 386 1.30 -14.17 -14.76
C ASN A 386 1.99 -13.87 -13.42
N SER A 387 3.14 -13.24 -13.45
CA SER A 387 3.80 -12.71 -12.24
C SER A 387 2.96 -11.64 -11.58
N ALA A 388 2.36 -10.73 -12.35
CA ALA A 388 1.45 -9.71 -11.86
C ALA A 388 0.17 -10.31 -11.25
N ARG A 389 -0.42 -11.31 -11.90
CA ARG A 389 -1.59 -12.03 -11.39
C ARG A 389 -1.25 -12.80 -10.13
N TRP A 390 -0.08 -13.43 -10.09
CA TRP A 390 0.41 -14.12 -8.90
C TRP A 390 0.46 -13.16 -7.70
N THR A 391 1.13 -12.02 -7.85
CA THR A 391 1.19 -10.98 -6.82
C THR A 391 -0.20 -10.43 -6.48
N GLY A 392 -1.03 -10.19 -7.50
CA GLY A 392 -2.39 -9.68 -7.36
C GLY A 392 -3.31 -10.58 -6.53
N VAL A 393 -3.23 -11.90 -6.74
CA VAL A 393 -3.96 -12.89 -5.95
C VAL A 393 -3.63 -12.76 -4.47
N VAL A 394 -2.33 -12.71 -4.15
CA VAL A 394 -1.89 -12.64 -2.74
C VAL A 394 -2.26 -11.31 -2.11
N ASN A 395 -2.08 -10.19 -2.81
CA ASN A 395 -2.45 -8.87 -2.31
C ASN A 395 -3.94 -8.78 -1.95
N VAL A 396 -4.81 -9.28 -2.82
CA VAL A 396 -6.25 -9.32 -2.55
C VAL A 396 -6.57 -10.30 -1.41
N CYS A 397 -5.93 -11.46 -1.41
CA CYS A 397 -6.10 -12.47 -0.38
C CYS A 397 -5.78 -11.92 1.01
N ILE A 398 -4.61 -11.27 1.17
CA ILE A 398 -4.22 -10.62 2.44
C ILE A 398 -5.29 -9.62 2.87
N GLN A 399 -5.69 -8.73 1.98
CA GLN A 399 -6.69 -7.71 2.30
C GLN A 399 -7.98 -8.35 2.80
N VAL A 400 -8.54 -9.29 2.05
CA VAL A 400 -9.83 -9.91 2.39
C VAL A 400 -9.73 -10.76 3.66
N HIS A 401 -8.65 -11.52 3.81
CA HIS A 401 -8.43 -12.38 4.98
C HIS A 401 -8.28 -11.56 6.26
N GLU A 402 -7.42 -10.54 6.25
CA GLU A 402 -7.16 -9.72 7.44
C GLU A 402 -8.33 -8.80 7.79
N LEU A 403 -9.03 -8.28 6.80
CA LEU A 403 -10.28 -7.56 7.01
C LEU A 403 -11.38 -8.46 7.54
N GLY A 404 -11.44 -9.71 7.03
CA GLY A 404 -12.33 -10.74 7.56
C GLY A 404 -12.06 -11.01 9.04
N ARG A 405 -10.80 -11.17 9.45
CA ARG A 405 -10.40 -11.32 10.86
C ARG A 405 -10.79 -10.11 11.70
N ALA A 406 -10.56 -8.89 11.18
CA ALA A 406 -10.95 -7.67 11.90
C ALA A 406 -12.47 -7.62 12.11
N ILE A 407 -13.28 -7.90 11.08
CA ILE A 407 -14.75 -7.94 11.19
C ILE A 407 -15.19 -9.06 12.13
N GLU A 408 -14.59 -10.25 12.04
CA GLU A 408 -14.90 -11.39 12.92
C GLU A 408 -14.71 -11.03 14.40
N SER A 409 -13.62 -10.32 14.72
CA SER A 409 -13.31 -9.89 16.08
C SER A 409 -14.35 -8.92 16.70
N LEU A 410 -15.18 -8.28 15.87
CA LEU A 410 -16.26 -7.41 16.33
C LEU A 410 -17.44 -8.20 16.93
N GLY A 411 -17.53 -9.49 16.64
CA GLY A 411 -18.60 -10.35 17.12
C GLY A 411 -19.97 -9.97 16.56
N ALA A 412 -20.99 -9.99 17.42
CA ALA A 412 -22.34 -9.64 17.02
C ALA A 412 -22.54 -8.14 16.75
N ASN A 413 -21.68 -7.28 17.28
CA ASN A 413 -21.82 -5.82 17.20
C ASN A 413 -20.82 -5.20 16.24
N VAL A 414 -21.19 -5.10 14.98
CA VAL A 414 -20.35 -4.54 13.89
C VAL A 414 -20.70 -3.07 13.70
N THR A 415 -19.75 -2.18 14.10
CA THR A 415 -19.85 -0.73 13.88
C THR A 415 -18.55 -0.18 13.29
N THR A 416 -18.62 0.99 12.66
CA THR A 416 -17.45 1.67 12.09
C THR A 416 -16.40 1.96 13.16
N GLU A 417 -16.81 2.45 14.33
CA GLU A 417 -15.89 2.78 15.44
C GLU A 417 -15.16 1.55 15.96
N ARG A 418 -15.87 0.44 16.11
CA ARG A 418 -15.27 -0.84 16.52
C ARG A 418 -14.35 -1.39 15.44
N MET A 419 -14.71 -1.24 14.17
CA MET A 419 -13.83 -1.65 13.06
C MET A 419 -12.53 -0.83 13.04
N VAL A 420 -12.60 0.50 13.22
CA VAL A 420 -11.41 1.35 13.38
C VAL A 420 -10.53 0.84 14.52
N ALA A 421 -11.12 0.54 15.67
CA ALA A 421 -10.37 -0.01 16.80
C ALA A 421 -9.76 -1.37 16.50
N ALA A 422 -10.49 -2.27 15.84
CA ALA A 422 -10.01 -3.59 15.46
C ALA A 422 -8.82 -3.52 14.49
N VAL A 423 -8.92 -2.69 13.44
CA VAL A 423 -7.82 -2.50 12.48
C VAL A 423 -6.58 -1.92 13.17
N LYS A 424 -6.75 -0.96 14.08
CA LYS A 424 -5.64 -0.40 14.87
C LYS A 424 -4.99 -1.41 15.81
N ALA A 425 -5.77 -2.33 16.35
CA ALA A 425 -5.32 -3.33 17.29
C ALA A 425 -4.61 -4.52 16.63
N GLN A 426 -4.77 -4.73 15.33
CA GLN A 426 -4.04 -5.77 14.60
C GLN A 426 -2.53 -5.48 14.66
N LYS A 427 -1.80 -6.36 15.35
CA LYS A 427 -0.37 -6.13 15.63
C LYS A 427 0.50 -6.45 14.41
N GLU A 428 0.26 -7.56 13.78
CA GLU A 428 1.04 -8.03 12.62
C GLU A 428 0.15 -8.85 11.70
N ILE A 429 0.30 -8.59 10.43
CA ILE A 429 -0.31 -9.35 9.35
C ILE A 429 0.79 -10.24 8.82
N ASP A 430 0.56 -11.55 8.84
CA ASP A 430 1.54 -12.52 8.36
C ASP A 430 1.76 -12.28 6.86
N GLN A 431 2.95 -11.80 6.52
CA GLN A 431 3.31 -11.59 5.12
C GLN A 431 3.71 -12.90 4.47
N THR A 432 3.18 -13.09 3.32
CA THR A 432 3.23 -14.30 2.53
C THR A 432 4.50 -14.47 1.74
N TYR A 433 5.43 -13.54 1.85
CA TYR A 433 6.69 -13.58 1.15
C TYR A 433 7.83 -13.70 2.13
N ILE A 434 8.52 -14.82 2.06
CA ILE A 434 9.71 -15.04 2.85
C ILE A 434 10.89 -14.93 1.89
N TYR A 435 11.69 -13.89 2.07
CA TYR A 435 13.07 -13.98 1.63
C TYR A 435 13.77 -14.95 2.55
N LYS A 436 14.38 -15.98 1.97
CA LYS A 436 15.00 -17.06 2.73
C LYS A 436 15.94 -16.58 3.84
N ASP A 437 16.60 -15.45 3.61
CA ASP A 437 17.57 -14.83 4.51
C ASP A 437 17.07 -13.57 5.23
N LEU A 438 15.77 -13.27 5.13
CA LEU A 438 15.14 -12.09 5.75
C LEU A 438 13.86 -12.48 6.50
N PRO A 439 13.99 -13.17 7.65
CA PRO A 439 12.82 -13.58 8.44
C PRO A 439 11.93 -12.40 8.88
N GLU A 440 12.50 -11.20 8.96
CA GLU A 440 11.78 -9.98 9.34
C GLU A 440 10.84 -9.43 8.26
N THR A 441 10.86 -9.99 7.04
CA THR A 441 9.98 -9.55 5.94
C THR A 441 8.61 -10.21 5.96
N ASN A 442 8.31 -11.00 6.98
CA ASN A 442 7.11 -11.83 7.05
C ASN A 442 5.92 -11.15 7.70
N SER A 443 6.11 -9.97 8.28
CA SER A 443 5.02 -9.26 8.95
C SER A 443 4.82 -7.86 8.40
N THR A 444 3.58 -7.45 8.30
CA THR A 444 3.17 -6.08 8.00
C THR A 444 2.10 -5.62 8.99
N LYS A 445 1.82 -4.35 8.99
CA LYS A 445 0.73 -3.76 9.79
C LYS A 445 -0.10 -2.86 8.89
N TRP A 446 -1.33 -2.62 9.32
CA TRP A 446 -2.11 -1.54 8.77
C TRP A 446 -1.54 -0.19 9.20
N TYR A 447 -1.28 0.66 8.24
CA TYR A 447 -1.06 2.07 8.50
C TYR A 447 -2.42 2.73 8.68
N THR A 448 -2.66 3.24 9.89
CA THR A 448 -3.95 3.83 10.29
C THR A 448 -3.81 5.28 10.76
N ALA A 449 -2.59 5.80 10.74
CA ALA A 449 -2.27 7.15 11.15
C ALA A 449 -1.08 7.69 10.36
N GLY A 450 -1.11 8.98 10.09
CA GLY A 450 -0.12 9.65 9.27
C GLY A 450 1.28 9.76 9.90
N ASN A 451 1.42 9.54 11.20
CA ASN A 451 2.70 9.64 11.90
C ASN A 451 3.53 8.34 11.88
N ILE A 452 3.00 7.25 11.32
CA ILE A 452 3.74 5.99 11.25
C ILE A 452 4.78 6.08 10.13
N THR A 453 6.05 6.03 10.51
CA THR A 453 7.19 6.09 9.58
C THR A 453 7.80 4.71 9.39
N PRO A 454 8.17 4.31 8.15
CA PRO A 454 8.90 3.07 7.93
C PRO A 454 10.26 3.13 8.62
N SER A 455 10.59 2.13 9.42
CA SER A 455 11.89 2.06 10.12
C SER A 455 12.94 1.25 9.39
N LYS A 456 12.52 0.44 8.42
CA LYS A 456 13.38 -0.46 7.66
C LYS A 456 12.98 -0.50 6.19
N GLY A 457 13.91 -0.78 5.31
CA GLY A 457 13.66 -0.90 3.88
C GLY A 457 14.71 -1.71 3.13
N VAL A 458 14.40 -1.99 1.89
CA VAL A 458 15.25 -2.72 0.94
C VAL A 458 15.32 -1.97 -0.39
N TRP A 459 16.49 -1.94 -1.01
CA TRP A 459 16.67 -1.41 -2.35
C TRP A 459 16.64 -2.53 -3.38
N VAL A 460 15.92 -2.30 -4.46
CA VAL A 460 15.96 -3.11 -5.68
C VAL A 460 16.37 -2.26 -6.86
N LYS A 461 17.02 -2.87 -7.84
CA LYS A 461 17.38 -2.21 -9.09
C LYS A 461 16.71 -2.87 -10.29
N PHE A 462 16.31 -2.07 -11.24
CA PHE A 462 15.91 -2.51 -12.57
C PHE A 462 17.14 -2.96 -13.36
N VAL A 463 17.06 -4.13 -13.97
CA VAL A 463 18.14 -4.71 -14.78
C VAL A 463 17.57 -5.18 -16.11
N PHE A 464 18.12 -4.67 -17.20
CA PHE A 464 17.75 -5.08 -18.55
C PHE A 464 19.01 -5.22 -19.46
N PRO A 465 19.19 -6.33 -20.17
CA PRO A 465 18.41 -7.57 -20.06
C PRO A 465 18.61 -8.25 -18.68
N CYS A 466 17.62 -9.07 -18.28
CA CYS A 466 17.70 -9.78 -17.02
C CYS A 466 18.83 -10.83 -17.06
N PRO A 467 19.79 -10.82 -16.12
CA PRO A 467 20.91 -11.78 -16.13
C PRO A 467 20.55 -13.16 -15.59
N LEU A 468 19.30 -13.41 -15.21
CA LEU A 468 18.89 -14.69 -14.63
C LEU A 468 18.60 -15.71 -15.74
N PRO A 469 19.16 -16.94 -15.62
CA PRO A 469 19.05 -17.96 -16.68
C PRO A 469 17.63 -18.45 -16.94
N THR A 470 16.72 -18.25 -15.98
CA THR A 470 15.31 -18.64 -16.08
C THR A 470 14.44 -17.59 -16.78
N VAL A 471 15.02 -16.47 -17.21
CA VAL A 471 14.31 -15.34 -17.79
C VAL A 471 14.73 -15.16 -19.26
N GLN A 472 13.78 -14.87 -20.13
CA GLN A 472 14.07 -14.59 -21.53
C GLN A 472 15.02 -13.38 -21.65
N ALA A 473 15.96 -13.46 -22.61
CA ALA A 473 16.95 -12.42 -22.86
C ALA A 473 16.36 -11.03 -23.22
N THR A 474 15.08 -11.01 -23.59
CA THR A 474 14.33 -9.78 -23.93
C THR A 474 13.55 -9.21 -22.74
N SER A 475 13.63 -9.85 -21.55
CA SER A 475 12.93 -9.45 -20.34
C SER A 475 13.84 -8.66 -19.40
N ALA A 476 13.26 -7.77 -18.64
CA ALA A 476 13.90 -7.15 -17.48
C ALA A 476 13.65 -7.95 -16.21
N CYS A 477 14.31 -7.56 -15.13
CA CYS A 477 13.98 -7.99 -13.79
C CYS A 477 14.32 -6.90 -12.78
N PHE A 478 13.68 -7.00 -11.62
CA PHE A 478 14.04 -6.22 -10.45
C PHE A 478 14.80 -7.12 -9.49
N LEU A 479 16.01 -6.74 -9.16
CA LEU A 479 16.90 -7.52 -8.32
C LEU A 479 17.25 -6.73 -7.06
N PRO A 480 17.32 -7.37 -5.88
CA PRO A 480 17.89 -6.73 -4.71
C PRO A 480 19.27 -6.16 -5.04
N VAL A 481 19.55 -4.95 -4.56
CA VAL A 481 20.85 -4.29 -4.76
C VAL A 481 21.96 -5.12 -4.10
N ASP A 482 21.70 -5.58 -2.89
CA ASP A 482 22.60 -6.49 -2.16
C ASP A 482 22.15 -7.95 -2.39
N ARG A 483 23.10 -8.88 -2.45
CA ARG A 483 22.82 -10.32 -2.53
C ARG A 483 23.63 -11.05 -1.45
N PRO A 484 22.98 -11.66 -0.44
CA PRO A 484 21.53 -11.68 -0.19
C PRO A 484 20.95 -10.29 0.03
N ALA A 485 19.64 -10.14 -0.17
CA ALA A 485 18.97 -8.86 0.04
C ALA A 485 19.19 -8.36 1.47
N ARG A 486 19.67 -7.14 1.61
CA ARG A 486 20.01 -6.56 2.91
C ARG A 486 18.93 -5.60 3.37
N VAL A 487 18.38 -5.89 4.54
CA VAL A 487 17.49 -4.98 5.26
C VAL A 487 18.30 -3.84 5.84
N ARG A 488 17.84 -2.64 5.61
CA ARG A 488 18.47 -1.44 6.10
C ARG A 488 17.59 -0.75 7.12
N THR A 489 18.16 -0.41 8.26
CA THR A 489 17.50 0.42 9.28
C THR A 489 17.67 1.88 8.91
N ILE A 490 16.58 2.63 8.87
CA ILE A 490 16.57 4.04 8.50
C ILE A 490 16.78 4.88 9.75
N LYS A 491 17.74 5.80 9.66
CA LYS A 491 17.96 6.87 10.64
C LYS A 491 17.42 8.18 10.05
N TYR A 492 16.46 8.78 10.71
CA TYR A 492 15.80 10.02 10.26
C TYR A 492 16.52 11.27 10.70
#